data_a5435f5f7db6c619f8a5c7729aba55bd
#
_entry.id   a5435f5f7db6c619f8a5c7729aba55bd
#
_cell.length_a   1.000
_cell.length_b   1.000
_cell.length_c   1.000
_cell.angle_alpha   90.00
_cell.angle_beta   90.00
_cell.angle_gamma   90.00
#
_symmetry.space_group_name_H-M   'P 1'
#
loop_
_entity.id
_entity.type
_entity.pdbx_description
1 polymer ?
#
loop_
_entity_poly.entity_id
_entity_poly.type
_entity_poly.pdbx_seq_one_letter_code
_entity_poly.pdbx_strand_id
1 'polypeptide(L)'
;PPAAPASPPVSPASGWPRRVTLTFTLYKGTQGLDVGRLIQSFERTGNRYALTQVAYATGIFSLFKRGRFVEISDGTLTTDGLRPDAFWIERGQNAATTDSAQFDWRAHTLTYGSDSDSETVPLPRGTQDLLSLAYQLAFLRPRAGFVDLRVTDGRALTVYRYRVVGVERIATGLGSLKTWHLARVDKPGGRGVDIWLAEAYGDLPVKVRLTDKSGDSAEEVVQAISVDPAGAALSARAAGLGAPKPLN
;
A
#
# COMPACT_ATOMS: atom_id res chain seq x y z
N PRO A 1 -23.98 15.59 9.67
CA PRO A 1 -23.71 16.02 8.30
C PRO A 1 -23.98 14.85 7.36
N PRO A 2 -24.66 15.08 6.22
CA PRO A 2 -24.91 14.01 5.26
C PRO A 2 -23.56 13.51 4.72
N ALA A 3 -23.42 12.18 4.61
CA ALA A 3 -22.28 11.54 4.02
C ALA A 3 -22.11 12.05 2.57
N ALA A 4 -20.88 12.41 2.19
CA ALA A 4 -20.57 12.77 0.81
C ALA A 4 -20.96 11.59 -0.11
N PRO A 5 -21.52 11.86 -1.31
CA PRO A 5 -21.92 10.80 -2.24
C PRO A 5 -20.71 9.93 -2.57
N ALA A 6 -20.86 8.62 -2.42
CA ALA A 6 -19.84 7.65 -2.81
C ALA A 6 -19.56 7.80 -4.30
N SER A 7 -18.28 7.90 -4.68
CA SER A 7 -17.87 7.92 -6.09
C SER A 7 -18.41 6.67 -6.81
N PRO A 8 -18.80 6.78 -8.09
CA PRO A 8 -19.34 5.64 -8.83
C PRO A 8 -18.31 4.51 -8.93
N PRO A 9 -18.76 3.25 -9.02
CA PRO A 9 -17.87 2.10 -9.12
C PRO A 9 -16.97 2.21 -10.35
N VAL A 10 -15.67 1.90 -10.17
CA VAL A 10 -14.68 1.91 -11.26
C VAL A 10 -14.86 0.66 -12.11
N SER A 11 -15.16 0.84 -13.39
CA SER A 11 -15.29 -0.28 -14.32
C SER A 11 -13.91 -0.83 -14.71
N PRO A 12 -13.65 -2.13 -14.60
CA PRO A 12 -12.37 -2.75 -14.95
C PRO A 12 -11.95 -2.59 -16.41
N ALA A 13 -12.91 -2.29 -17.31
CA ALA A 13 -12.69 -2.19 -18.74
C ALA A 13 -11.98 -0.91 -19.21
N SER A 14 -11.83 0.11 -18.34
CA SER A 14 -11.26 1.41 -18.72
C SER A 14 -9.77 1.61 -18.34
N GLY A 15 -9.09 0.55 -17.88
CA GLY A 15 -7.72 0.67 -17.38
C GLY A 15 -7.65 1.29 -15.99
N TRP A 16 -6.44 1.38 -15.44
CA TRP A 16 -6.19 2.03 -14.15
C TRP A 16 -6.54 3.51 -14.20
N PRO A 17 -7.24 4.05 -13.19
CA PRO A 17 -7.57 5.48 -13.11
C PRO A 17 -6.28 6.32 -13.06
N ARG A 18 -6.39 7.60 -13.42
CA ARG A 18 -5.26 8.52 -13.32
C ARG A 18 -4.91 8.86 -11.88
N ARG A 19 -5.93 8.98 -11.02
CA ARG A 19 -5.77 9.23 -9.59
C ARG A 19 -6.80 8.44 -8.82
N VAL A 20 -6.35 7.84 -7.72
CA VAL A 20 -7.19 7.26 -6.68
C VAL A 20 -6.70 7.75 -5.34
N THR A 21 -7.61 8.18 -4.48
CA THR A 21 -7.31 8.45 -3.08
C THR A 21 -8.20 7.57 -2.21
N LEU A 22 -7.57 6.82 -1.32
CA LEU A 22 -8.21 5.98 -0.33
C LEU A 22 -7.97 6.58 1.06
N THR A 23 -9.02 6.78 1.83
CA THR A 23 -8.91 7.22 3.23
C THR A 23 -9.34 6.08 4.14
N PHE A 24 -8.49 5.73 5.10
CA PHE A 24 -8.72 4.63 6.03
C PHE A 24 -8.80 5.15 7.47
N THR A 25 -9.56 4.46 8.28
CA THR A 25 -9.43 4.50 9.74
C THR A 25 -8.51 3.36 10.17
N LEU A 26 -7.59 3.67 11.08
CA LEU A 26 -6.71 2.71 11.72
C LEU A 26 -7.33 2.26 13.04
N TYR A 27 -7.49 0.95 13.20
CA TYR A 27 -8.00 0.34 14.42
C TYR A 27 -6.93 -0.50 15.11
N LYS A 28 -6.87 -0.46 16.44
CA LYS A 28 -6.16 -1.46 17.24
C LYS A 28 -7.15 -2.57 17.61
N GLY A 29 -6.79 -3.81 17.27
CA GLY A 29 -7.71 -4.96 17.38
C GLY A 29 -8.68 -5.04 16.20
N THR A 30 -9.43 -6.14 16.13
CA THR A 30 -10.45 -6.36 15.10
C THR A 30 -11.67 -5.49 15.40
N GLN A 31 -11.97 -4.49 14.56
CA GLN A 31 -13.00 -3.48 14.75
C GLN A 31 -12.92 -2.82 16.14
N GLY A 32 -11.70 -2.66 16.63
CA GLY A 32 -11.42 -2.20 17.96
C GLY A 32 -11.35 -0.67 18.07
N LEU A 33 -10.36 -0.21 18.82
CA LEU A 33 -10.21 1.21 19.13
C LEU A 33 -9.67 1.98 17.93
N ASP A 34 -10.35 3.05 17.52
CA ASP A 34 -9.88 4.03 16.52
C ASP A 34 -8.61 4.73 17.05
N VAL A 35 -7.49 4.52 16.39
CA VAL A 35 -6.17 5.03 16.82
C VAL A 35 -5.55 5.98 15.81
N GLY A 36 -6.12 6.13 14.61
CA GLY A 36 -5.51 6.97 13.60
C GLY A 36 -6.21 6.99 12.25
N ARG A 37 -5.58 7.70 11.33
CA ARG A 37 -6.00 7.81 9.93
C ARG A 37 -4.83 7.47 9.04
N LEU A 38 -5.16 6.93 7.87
CA LEU A 38 -4.23 6.66 6.78
C LEU A 38 -4.84 7.19 5.49
N ILE A 39 -4.05 7.91 4.73
CA ILE A 39 -4.41 8.39 3.39
C ILE A 39 -3.43 7.76 2.41
N GLN A 40 -3.96 7.10 1.41
CA GLN A 40 -3.20 6.49 0.34
C GLN A 40 -3.61 7.09 -0.99
N SER A 41 -2.64 7.52 -1.80
CA SER A 41 -2.85 8.10 -3.13
C SER A 41 -2.09 7.30 -4.17
N PHE A 42 -2.79 6.91 -5.22
CA PHE A 42 -2.20 6.42 -6.47
C PHE A 42 -2.37 7.49 -7.54
N GLU A 43 -1.29 7.85 -8.22
CA GLU A 43 -1.30 8.77 -9.35
C GLU A 43 -0.58 8.16 -10.55
N ARG A 44 -1.11 8.41 -11.76
CA ARG A 44 -0.53 7.92 -12.99
C ARG A 44 -0.40 9.03 -14.03
N THR A 45 0.79 9.14 -14.62
CA THR A 45 1.06 10.01 -15.78
C THR A 45 1.73 9.17 -16.85
N GLY A 46 1.03 8.97 -17.97
CA GLY A 46 1.48 8.02 -18.98
C GLY A 46 1.54 6.60 -18.40
N ASN A 47 2.72 5.99 -18.46
CA ASN A 47 3.02 4.70 -17.85
C ASN A 47 3.77 4.81 -16.50
N ARG A 48 4.06 6.03 -16.03
CA ARG A 48 4.64 6.25 -14.70
C ARG A 48 3.56 6.26 -13.63
N TYR A 49 3.83 5.66 -12.48
CA TYR A 49 2.98 5.77 -11.30
C TYR A 49 3.74 6.34 -10.10
N ALA A 50 3.01 6.93 -9.19
CA ALA A 50 3.44 7.28 -7.85
C ALA A 50 2.37 6.82 -6.85
N LEU A 51 2.79 6.10 -5.83
CA LEU A 51 2.00 5.71 -4.67
C LEU A 51 2.54 6.45 -3.46
N THR A 52 1.67 7.05 -2.69
CA THR A 52 2.02 7.71 -1.42
C THR A 52 1.06 7.24 -0.35
N GLN A 53 1.59 6.91 0.80
CA GLN A 53 0.82 6.55 1.99
C GLN A 53 1.28 7.40 3.16
N VAL A 54 0.32 8.03 3.85
CA VAL A 54 0.57 8.84 5.04
C VAL A 54 -0.35 8.36 6.15
N ALA A 55 0.23 7.91 7.25
CA ALA A 55 -0.50 7.53 8.45
C ALA A 55 -0.13 8.43 9.63
N TYR A 56 -1.11 8.75 10.46
CA TYR A 56 -0.95 9.56 11.67
C TYR A 56 -1.95 9.16 12.75
N ALA A 57 -1.52 9.29 14.01
CA ALA A 57 -2.38 9.02 15.16
C ALA A 57 -3.42 10.13 15.35
N THR A 58 -4.61 9.78 15.86
CA THR A 58 -5.70 10.71 16.16
C THR A 58 -6.13 10.63 17.63
N GLY A 59 -6.91 11.61 18.08
CA GLY A 59 -7.46 11.65 19.42
C GLY A 59 -6.36 11.62 20.49
N ILE A 60 -6.61 10.89 21.59
CA ILE A 60 -5.66 10.78 22.70
C ILE A 60 -4.32 10.15 22.27
N PHE A 61 -4.30 9.31 21.23
CA PHE A 61 -3.09 8.65 20.74
C PHE A 61 -2.10 9.63 20.09
N SER A 62 -2.58 10.77 19.57
CA SER A 62 -1.72 11.82 19.04
C SER A 62 -0.83 12.47 20.09
N LEU A 63 -1.19 12.39 21.36
CA LEU A 63 -0.40 12.90 22.49
C LEU A 63 0.82 12.02 22.77
N PHE A 64 0.71 10.72 22.51
CA PHE A 64 1.75 9.73 22.80
C PHE A 64 2.57 9.33 21.57
N LYS A 65 1.95 9.39 20.39
CA LYS A 65 2.58 9.06 19.10
C LYS A 65 2.59 10.31 18.22
N ARG A 66 3.58 11.17 18.44
CA ARG A 66 3.83 12.33 17.59
C ARG A 66 4.60 11.91 16.35
N GLY A 67 4.25 12.50 15.22
CA GLY A 67 4.86 12.24 13.93
C GLY A 67 3.91 11.54 12.97
N ARG A 68 4.37 11.44 11.75
CA ARG A 68 3.69 10.74 10.66
C ARG A 68 4.54 9.57 10.21
N PHE A 69 3.88 8.57 9.67
CA PHE A 69 4.49 7.48 8.95
C PHE A 69 4.23 7.72 7.47
N VAL A 70 5.27 7.77 6.67
CA VAL A 70 5.16 8.03 5.23
C VAL A 70 5.82 6.91 4.47
N GLU A 71 5.12 6.38 3.49
CA GLU A 71 5.67 5.46 2.49
C GLU A 71 5.45 6.03 1.11
N ILE A 72 6.44 5.90 0.26
CA ILE A 72 6.35 6.31 -1.15
C ILE A 72 6.95 5.22 -2.01
N SER A 73 6.24 4.87 -3.08
CA SER A 73 6.69 3.97 -4.13
C SER A 73 6.44 4.63 -5.47
N ASP A 74 7.42 4.70 -6.31
CA ASP A 74 7.25 5.15 -7.68
C ASP A 74 7.82 4.14 -8.66
N GLY A 75 7.32 4.19 -9.90
CA GLY A 75 7.74 3.23 -10.88
C GLY A 75 6.98 3.33 -12.20
N THR A 76 6.92 2.22 -12.89
CA THR A 76 6.32 2.10 -14.22
C THR A 76 5.20 1.06 -14.21
N LEU A 77 4.08 1.36 -14.88
CA LEU A 77 3.05 0.39 -15.22
C LEU A 77 3.46 -0.35 -16.48
N THR A 78 3.45 -1.67 -16.41
CA THR A 78 3.77 -2.59 -17.50
C THR A 78 2.59 -3.50 -17.81
N THR A 79 2.73 -4.38 -18.79
CA THR A 79 1.76 -5.45 -19.07
C THR A 79 1.66 -6.47 -17.93
N ASP A 80 2.68 -6.56 -17.07
CA ASP A 80 2.75 -7.49 -15.95
C ASP A 80 2.32 -6.82 -14.62
N GLY A 81 1.90 -5.55 -14.68
CA GLY A 81 1.46 -4.75 -13.53
C GLY A 81 2.46 -3.67 -13.12
N LEU A 82 2.57 -3.43 -11.82
CA LEU A 82 3.45 -2.43 -11.26
C LEU A 82 4.91 -2.94 -11.28
N ARG A 83 5.80 -2.06 -11.70
CA ARG A 83 7.24 -2.24 -11.68
C ARG A 83 7.87 -1.08 -10.93
N PRO A 84 8.12 -1.24 -9.62
CA PRO A 84 8.74 -0.20 -8.81
C PRO A 84 10.14 0.16 -9.32
N ASP A 85 10.49 1.44 -9.25
CA ASP A 85 11.85 1.94 -9.50
C ASP A 85 12.49 2.42 -8.20
N ALA A 86 11.68 2.96 -7.27
CA ALA A 86 12.13 3.37 -5.94
C ALA A 86 11.03 3.21 -4.88
N PHE A 87 11.46 2.92 -3.67
CA PHE A 87 10.62 2.86 -2.48
C PHE A 87 11.36 3.47 -1.30
N TRP A 88 10.66 4.19 -0.43
CA TRP A 88 11.18 4.62 0.86
C TRP A 88 10.09 4.77 1.90
N ILE A 89 10.50 4.66 3.16
CA ILE A 89 9.66 4.69 4.32
C ILE A 89 10.28 5.56 5.40
N GLU A 90 9.57 6.59 5.83
CA GLU A 90 9.96 7.51 6.89
C GLU A 90 9.09 7.26 8.13
N ARG A 91 9.73 7.07 9.28
CA ARG A 91 9.05 6.80 10.55
C ARG A 91 9.31 7.93 11.56
N GLY A 92 8.24 8.62 11.97
CA GLY A 92 8.28 9.59 13.04
C GLY A 92 8.83 10.96 12.64
N GLN A 93 9.55 11.61 13.57
CA GLN A 93 10.05 12.96 13.39
C GLN A 93 11.50 13.03 12.92
N ASN A 94 12.20 11.92 12.92
CA ASN A 94 13.62 11.83 12.52
C ASN A 94 13.77 11.14 11.18
N ALA A 95 14.23 11.88 10.18
CA ALA A 95 14.63 11.31 8.88
C ALA A 95 15.77 10.26 9.00
N ALA A 96 16.46 10.20 10.17
CA ALA A 96 17.51 9.22 10.46
C ALA A 96 17.04 7.76 10.53
N THR A 97 15.74 7.48 10.44
CA THR A 97 15.14 6.14 10.39
C THR A 97 14.47 5.83 9.06
N THR A 98 14.98 6.41 7.99
CA THR A 98 14.48 6.15 6.64
C THR A 98 15.10 4.87 6.09
N ASP A 99 14.25 3.90 5.73
CA ASP A 99 14.65 2.74 4.95
C ASP A 99 14.23 2.97 3.50
N SER A 100 15.02 2.49 2.54
CA SER A 100 14.74 2.67 1.12
C SER A 100 15.07 1.42 0.31
N ALA A 101 14.56 1.39 -0.92
CA ALA A 101 14.94 0.40 -1.92
C ALA A 101 15.00 1.05 -3.30
N GLN A 102 16.07 0.74 -4.04
CA GLN A 102 16.31 1.17 -5.41
C GLN A 102 16.33 -0.06 -6.32
N PHE A 103 15.52 -0.04 -7.37
CA PHE A 103 15.35 -1.16 -8.30
C PHE A 103 16.02 -0.83 -9.64
N ASP A 104 17.23 -1.34 -9.86
CA ASP A 104 17.88 -1.25 -11.18
C ASP A 104 17.48 -2.44 -12.05
N TRP A 105 16.41 -2.26 -12.82
CA TRP A 105 15.93 -3.29 -13.75
C TRP A 105 16.86 -3.57 -14.91
N ARG A 106 17.76 -2.64 -15.23
CA ARG A 106 18.75 -2.83 -16.30
C ARG A 106 19.94 -3.65 -15.81
N ALA A 107 20.43 -3.34 -14.62
CA ALA A 107 21.51 -4.08 -13.98
C ALA A 107 21.03 -5.38 -13.31
N HIS A 108 19.70 -5.56 -13.16
CA HIS A 108 19.08 -6.64 -12.39
C HIS A 108 19.51 -6.66 -10.92
N THR A 109 19.63 -5.50 -10.30
CA THR A 109 20.03 -5.35 -8.89
C THR A 109 18.99 -4.57 -8.10
N LEU A 110 18.81 -4.98 -6.85
CA LEU A 110 18.02 -4.29 -5.83
C LEU A 110 18.97 -3.87 -4.72
N THR A 111 19.05 -2.56 -4.46
CA THR A 111 19.76 -2.02 -3.29
C THR A 111 18.74 -1.56 -2.28
N TYR A 112 18.82 -2.04 -1.03
CA TYR A 112 17.94 -1.66 0.05
C TYR A 112 18.72 -1.41 1.34
N GLY A 113 18.16 -0.64 2.25
CA GLY A 113 18.75 -0.31 3.54
C GLY A 113 18.51 1.14 3.94
N SER A 114 19.33 1.60 4.88
CA SER A 114 19.44 3.00 5.30
C SER A 114 20.68 3.67 4.68
N ASP A 115 20.80 4.98 4.84
CA ASP A 115 21.96 5.74 4.34
C ASP A 115 23.31 5.23 4.88
N SER A 116 23.31 4.61 6.07
CA SER A 116 24.51 4.12 6.73
C SER A 116 24.74 2.62 6.57
N ASP A 117 23.74 1.85 6.14
CA ASP A 117 23.80 0.39 6.02
C ASP A 117 22.88 -0.08 4.91
N SER A 118 23.45 -0.39 3.74
CA SER A 118 22.73 -0.84 2.57
C SER A 118 23.30 -2.12 2.01
N GLU A 119 22.44 -2.95 1.42
CA GLU A 119 22.77 -4.21 0.79
C GLU A 119 22.29 -4.21 -0.66
N THR A 120 23.10 -4.77 -1.57
CA THR A 120 22.73 -4.97 -2.96
C THR A 120 22.62 -6.46 -3.27
N VAL A 121 21.46 -6.86 -3.78
CA VAL A 121 21.13 -8.25 -4.12
C VAL A 121 20.59 -8.36 -5.54
N PRO A 122 20.55 -9.56 -6.15
CA PRO A 122 19.86 -9.77 -7.42
C PRO A 122 18.40 -9.33 -7.36
N LEU A 123 17.91 -8.67 -8.43
CA LEU A 123 16.53 -8.21 -8.58
C LEU A 123 15.74 -9.18 -9.47
N PRO A 124 14.95 -10.10 -8.89
CA PRO A 124 14.08 -10.97 -9.67
C PRO A 124 12.93 -10.20 -10.33
N ARG A 125 12.45 -10.69 -11.48
CA ARG A 125 11.27 -10.10 -12.14
C ARG A 125 10.04 -10.14 -11.24
N GLY A 126 9.21 -9.10 -11.33
CA GLY A 126 7.97 -8.99 -10.56
C GLY A 126 8.17 -8.64 -9.08
N THR A 127 9.39 -8.28 -8.66
CA THR A 127 9.64 -7.81 -7.29
C THR A 127 8.85 -6.53 -7.02
N GLN A 128 8.23 -6.47 -5.85
CA GLN A 128 7.43 -5.36 -5.36
C GLN A 128 8.06 -4.75 -4.10
N ASP A 129 7.61 -3.58 -3.72
CA ASP A 129 7.77 -3.03 -2.37
C ASP A 129 6.49 -3.22 -1.54
N LEU A 130 6.52 -2.86 -0.26
CA LEU A 130 5.36 -3.00 0.63
C LEU A 130 4.14 -2.24 0.14
N LEU A 131 4.32 -1.05 -0.45
CA LEU A 131 3.21 -0.20 -0.86
C LEU A 131 2.63 -0.63 -2.21
N SER A 132 3.48 -0.99 -3.17
CA SER A 132 3.06 -1.48 -4.49
C SER A 132 2.40 -2.86 -4.45
N LEU A 133 2.72 -3.69 -3.43
CA LEU A 133 2.23 -5.06 -3.27
C LEU A 133 0.70 -5.17 -3.38
N ALA A 134 -0.05 -4.35 -2.63
CA ALA A 134 -1.52 -4.44 -2.61
C ALA A 134 -2.13 -4.06 -3.97
N TYR A 135 -1.53 -3.08 -4.66
CA TYR A 135 -1.94 -2.69 -6.00
C TYR A 135 -1.55 -3.72 -7.05
N GLN A 136 -0.41 -4.40 -6.88
CA GLN A 136 -0.04 -5.53 -7.74
C GLN A 136 -1.04 -6.69 -7.60
N LEU A 137 -1.49 -7.00 -6.37
CA LEU A 137 -2.56 -7.97 -6.16
C LEU A 137 -3.88 -7.55 -6.81
N ALA A 138 -4.23 -6.25 -6.73
CA ALA A 138 -5.37 -5.67 -7.42
C ALA A 138 -5.26 -5.81 -8.96
N PHE A 139 -4.06 -5.68 -9.51
CA PHE A 139 -3.79 -5.88 -10.93
C PHE A 139 -3.90 -7.35 -11.33
N LEU A 140 -3.30 -8.25 -10.58
CA LEU A 140 -3.28 -9.69 -10.86
C LEU A 140 -4.65 -10.35 -10.70
N ARG A 141 -5.52 -9.79 -9.85
CA ARG A 141 -6.89 -10.27 -9.60
C ARG A 141 -6.96 -11.78 -9.29
N PRO A 142 -6.21 -12.29 -8.34
CA PRO A 142 -6.24 -13.72 -8.03
C PRO A 142 -7.62 -14.12 -7.51
N ARG A 143 -8.15 -15.24 -8.03
CA ARG A 143 -9.50 -15.74 -7.68
C ARG A 143 -9.47 -17.11 -7.03
N ALA A 144 -8.33 -17.79 -7.05
CA ALA A 144 -8.12 -19.11 -6.42
C ALA A 144 -6.63 -19.37 -6.20
N GLY A 145 -6.32 -20.36 -5.36
CA GLY A 145 -4.97 -20.86 -5.17
C GLY A 145 -4.05 -19.93 -4.40
N PHE A 146 -2.81 -19.82 -4.85
CA PHE A 146 -1.75 -19.05 -4.22
C PHE A 146 -1.12 -18.05 -5.20
N VAL A 147 -0.63 -16.94 -4.65
CA VAL A 147 0.19 -15.96 -5.35
C VAL A 147 1.46 -15.73 -4.56
N ASP A 148 2.61 -15.93 -5.21
CA ASP A 148 3.92 -15.66 -4.64
C ASP A 148 4.46 -14.35 -5.22
N LEU A 149 4.81 -13.40 -4.34
CA LEU A 149 5.44 -12.13 -4.71
C LEU A 149 6.72 -11.95 -3.91
N ARG A 150 7.76 -11.49 -4.59
CA ARG A 150 8.98 -11.02 -3.92
C ARG A 150 8.75 -9.58 -3.51
N VAL A 151 8.99 -9.29 -2.24
CA VAL A 151 8.66 -7.99 -1.65
C VAL A 151 9.83 -7.50 -0.82
N THR A 152 10.20 -6.24 -1.02
CA THR A 152 11.12 -5.55 -0.12
C THR A 152 10.35 -4.59 0.79
N ASP A 153 10.76 -4.54 2.05
CA ASP A 153 10.30 -3.57 3.05
C ASP A 153 11.32 -2.43 3.28
N GLY A 154 12.33 -2.34 2.39
CA GLY A 154 13.46 -1.43 2.54
C GLY A 154 14.58 -1.97 3.43
N ARG A 155 14.44 -3.18 4.03
CA ARG A 155 15.44 -3.82 4.90
C ARG A 155 15.80 -5.22 4.48
N ALA A 156 14.91 -5.88 3.75
CA ALA A 156 15.10 -7.24 3.28
C ALA A 156 14.29 -7.49 2.00
N LEU A 157 14.70 -8.50 1.24
CA LEU A 157 13.91 -9.05 0.14
C LEU A 157 13.35 -10.42 0.56
N THR A 158 12.03 -10.55 0.61
CA THR A 158 11.35 -11.75 1.11
C THR A 158 10.28 -12.23 0.12
N VAL A 159 10.02 -13.52 0.06
CA VAL A 159 8.87 -14.08 -0.68
C VAL A 159 7.65 -14.07 0.22
N TYR A 160 6.60 -13.36 -0.20
CA TYR A 160 5.28 -13.39 0.42
C TYR A 160 4.36 -14.27 -0.40
N ARG A 161 3.81 -15.29 0.25
CA ARG A 161 2.82 -16.19 -0.34
C ARG A 161 1.45 -15.85 0.18
N TYR A 162 0.55 -15.45 -0.71
CA TYR A 162 -0.85 -15.19 -0.39
C TYR A 162 -1.73 -16.35 -0.87
N ARG A 163 -2.60 -16.81 0.01
CA ARG A 163 -3.68 -17.74 -0.33
C ARG A 163 -4.95 -16.96 -0.57
N VAL A 164 -5.65 -17.24 -1.66
CA VAL A 164 -7.02 -16.75 -1.86
C VAL A 164 -7.94 -17.51 -0.91
N VAL A 165 -8.49 -16.81 0.08
CA VAL A 165 -9.43 -17.40 1.07
C VAL A 165 -10.81 -17.55 0.44
N GLY A 166 -11.24 -16.55 -0.34
CA GLY A 166 -12.53 -16.53 -1.02
C GLY A 166 -13.17 -15.15 -1.02
N VAL A 167 -14.47 -15.17 -1.30
CA VAL A 167 -15.28 -13.95 -1.33
C VAL A 167 -15.90 -13.71 0.04
N GLU A 168 -15.77 -12.49 0.54
CA GLU A 168 -16.38 -12.04 1.79
C GLU A 168 -17.11 -10.71 1.60
N ARG A 169 -18.15 -10.49 2.41
CA ARG A 169 -18.71 -9.16 2.60
C ARG A 169 -18.19 -8.56 3.89
N ILE A 170 -17.58 -7.38 3.79
CA ILE A 170 -17.02 -6.66 4.92
C ILE A 170 -17.72 -5.31 5.11
N ALA A 171 -17.88 -4.89 6.36
CA ALA A 171 -18.34 -3.56 6.70
C ALA A 171 -17.19 -2.55 6.53
N THR A 172 -17.50 -1.41 5.90
CA THR A 172 -16.58 -0.30 5.68
C THR A 172 -17.30 1.03 5.86
N GLY A 173 -16.61 2.16 5.82
CA GLY A 173 -17.25 3.48 5.78
C GLY A 173 -18.09 3.73 4.54
N LEU A 174 -17.92 2.93 3.49
CA LEU A 174 -18.72 2.96 2.25
C LEU A 174 -19.91 2.01 2.29
N GLY A 175 -20.19 1.40 3.44
CA GLY A 175 -21.19 0.36 3.59
C GLY A 175 -20.62 -1.05 3.45
N SER A 176 -21.46 -2.04 3.14
CA SER A 176 -21.07 -3.43 2.97
C SER A 176 -20.50 -3.67 1.57
N LEU A 177 -19.22 -4.02 1.48
CA LEU A 177 -18.54 -4.31 0.22
C LEU A 177 -18.30 -5.80 0.03
N LYS A 178 -18.53 -6.29 -1.19
CA LYS A 178 -18.10 -7.62 -1.64
C LYS A 178 -16.62 -7.56 -1.99
N THR A 179 -15.81 -8.41 -1.38
CA THR A 179 -14.37 -8.40 -1.50
C THR A 179 -13.80 -9.79 -1.73
N TRP A 180 -12.62 -9.84 -2.35
CA TRP A 180 -11.74 -11.00 -2.34
C TRP A 180 -10.78 -10.89 -1.17
N HIS A 181 -10.81 -11.90 -0.29
CA HIS A 181 -9.91 -12.01 0.85
C HIS A 181 -8.68 -12.83 0.47
N LEU A 182 -7.52 -12.24 0.69
CA LEU A 182 -6.21 -12.86 0.54
C LEU A 182 -5.51 -12.88 1.89
N ALA A 183 -5.05 -14.05 2.33
CA ALA A 183 -4.31 -14.21 3.58
C ALA A 183 -2.86 -14.59 3.28
N ARG A 184 -1.90 -13.87 3.87
CA ARG A 184 -0.50 -14.24 3.75
C ARG A 184 -0.24 -15.54 4.52
N VAL A 185 0.39 -16.50 3.86
CA VAL A 185 0.81 -17.76 4.47
C VAL A 185 2.19 -17.57 5.07
N ASP A 186 2.24 -17.36 6.36
CA ASP A 186 3.48 -17.21 7.09
C ASP A 186 3.96 -18.52 7.71
N LYS A 187 5.23 -18.55 8.11
CA LYS A 187 5.73 -19.60 8.99
C LYS A 187 4.98 -19.56 10.32
N PRO A 188 4.77 -20.69 11.00
CA PRO A 188 4.14 -20.70 12.32
C PRO A 188 4.79 -19.66 13.26
N GLY A 189 3.98 -18.83 13.91
CA GLY A 189 4.44 -17.73 14.75
C GLY A 189 4.98 -16.51 13.98
N GLY A 190 4.74 -16.41 12.68
CA GLY A 190 5.02 -15.25 11.85
C GLY A 190 4.00 -14.11 12.04
N ARG A 191 4.21 -12.99 11.33
CA ARG A 191 3.25 -11.88 11.26
C ARG A 191 2.23 -12.16 10.16
N GLY A 192 0.96 -12.20 10.49
CA GLY A 192 -0.13 -12.32 9.51
C GLY A 192 -0.37 -11.02 8.76
N VAL A 193 -0.71 -11.12 7.49
CA VAL A 193 -1.22 -10.00 6.70
C VAL A 193 -2.39 -10.48 5.86
N ASP A 194 -3.55 -9.92 6.11
CA ASP A 194 -4.76 -10.17 5.33
C ASP A 194 -5.11 -8.92 4.51
N ILE A 195 -5.50 -9.11 3.26
CA ILE A 195 -5.87 -8.04 2.34
C ILE A 195 -7.24 -8.34 1.73
N TRP A 196 -8.13 -7.35 1.72
CA TRP A 196 -9.44 -7.44 1.08
C TRP A 196 -9.50 -6.49 -0.10
N LEU A 197 -9.78 -7.04 -1.28
CA LEU A 197 -9.86 -6.34 -2.55
C LEU A 197 -11.32 -6.19 -2.96
N ALA A 198 -11.81 -4.96 -3.17
CA ALA A 198 -13.22 -4.70 -3.46
C ALA A 198 -13.55 -4.82 -4.95
N GLU A 199 -14.41 -5.77 -5.33
CA GLU A 199 -14.82 -5.99 -6.72
C GLU A 199 -15.42 -4.73 -7.37
N ALA A 200 -16.29 -4.02 -6.65
CA ALA A 200 -16.97 -2.83 -7.16
C ALA A 200 -16.01 -1.66 -7.45
N TYR A 201 -14.78 -1.70 -6.90
CA TYR A 201 -13.78 -0.65 -7.05
C TYR A 201 -12.54 -1.14 -7.81
N GLY A 202 -12.70 -2.09 -8.73
CA GLY A 202 -11.61 -2.59 -9.57
C GLY A 202 -10.56 -3.37 -8.81
N ASP A 203 -10.97 -4.05 -7.75
CA ASP A 203 -10.12 -4.81 -6.83
C ASP A 203 -9.15 -3.95 -6.02
N LEU A 204 -9.44 -2.65 -5.84
CA LEU A 204 -8.64 -1.81 -4.92
C LEU A 204 -8.64 -2.39 -3.50
N PRO A 205 -7.52 -2.26 -2.77
CA PRO A 205 -7.44 -2.69 -1.38
C PRO A 205 -8.32 -1.79 -0.51
N VAL A 206 -9.29 -2.38 0.19
CA VAL A 206 -10.25 -1.64 1.03
C VAL A 206 -10.13 -1.99 2.51
N LYS A 207 -9.42 -3.07 2.82
CA LYS A 207 -9.07 -3.44 4.18
C LYS A 207 -7.74 -4.18 4.19
N VAL A 208 -6.90 -3.86 5.16
CA VAL A 208 -5.68 -4.60 5.50
C VAL A 208 -5.74 -4.93 6.99
N ARG A 209 -5.40 -6.17 7.36
CA ARG A 209 -5.20 -6.57 8.74
C ARG A 209 -3.77 -7.03 8.92
N LEU A 210 -3.12 -6.48 9.90
CA LEU A 210 -1.79 -6.90 10.35
C LEU A 210 -1.95 -7.63 11.68
N THR A 211 -1.45 -8.86 11.78
CA THR A 211 -1.44 -9.62 13.03
C THR A 211 0.01 -9.86 13.42
N ASP A 212 0.39 -9.50 14.62
CA ASP A 212 1.75 -9.73 15.12
C ASP A 212 1.92 -11.16 15.68
N LYS A 213 3.13 -11.47 16.16
CA LYS A 213 3.45 -12.78 16.70
C LYS A 213 2.72 -13.13 18.00
N SER A 214 2.24 -12.12 18.74
CA SER A 214 1.44 -12.30 19.95
C SER A 214 -0.05 -12.52 19.67
N GLY A 215 -0.47 -12.33 18.41
CA GLY A 215 -1.86 -12.39 18.00
C GLY A 215 -2.59 -11.04 18.09
N ASP A 216 -1.89 -9.98 18.53
CA ASP A 216 -2.44 -8.63 18.49
C ASP A 216 -2.59 -8.16 17.04
N SER A 217 -3.71 -7.52 16.74
CA SER A 217 -4.02 -7.07 15.39
C SER A 217 -4.20 -5.56 15.29
N ALA A 218 -3.91 -5.05 14.10
CA ALA A 218 -4.26 -3.71 13.66
C ALA A 218 -4.99 -3.81 12.31
N GLU A 219 -6.00 -2.99 12.12
CA GLU A 219 -6.78 -2.97 10.88
C GLU A 219 -6.79 -1.57 10.27
N GLU A 220 -6.62 -1.54 8.96
CA GLU A 220 -6.88 -0.39 8.10
C GLU A 220 -8.21 -0.66 7.40
N VAL A 221 -9.23 0.18 7.62
CA VAL A 221 -10.55 -0.01 7.01
C VAL A 221 -10.94 1.25 6.25
N VAL A 222 -11.22 1.10 4.95
CA VAL A 222 -11.56 2.22 4.07
C VAL A 222 -12.81 2.95 4.54
N GLN A 223 -12.76 4.29 4.51
CA GLN A 223 -13.85 5.19 4.84
C GLN A 223 -14.34 5.96 3.62
N ALA A 224 -13.44 6.28 2.70
CA ALA A 224 -13.75 6.99 1.47
C ALA A 224 -12.82 6.54 0.34
N ILE A 225 -13.35 6.52 -0.88
CA ILE A 225 -12.63 6.32 -2.14
C ILE A 225 -12.98 7.48 -3.06
N SER A 226 -11.97 8.20 -3.51
CA SER A 226 -12.09 9.21 -4.57
C SER A 226 -11.33 8.75 -5.79
N VAL A 227 -12.00 8.77 -6.94
CA VAL A 227 -11.40 8.40 -8.23
C VAL A 227 -11.54 9.60 -9.16
N ASP A 228 -10.45 10.08 -9.70
CA ASP A 228 -10.45 11.10 -10.74
C ASP A 228 -10.28 10.43 -12.11
N PRO A 229 -11.34 10.34 -12.91
CA PRO A 229 -11.29 9.74 -14.23
C PRO A 229 -10.62 10.62 -15.29
N ALA A 230 -10.57 11.94 -15.08
CA ALA A 230 -10.11 12.90 -16.07
C ALA A 230 -9.09 13.86 -15.45
N GLY A 231 -7.81 13.58 -15.66
CA GLY A 231 -6.71 14.39 -15.17
C GLY A 231 -6.89 15.92 -15.25
N ALA A 232 -7.40 16.52 -14.19
CA ALA A 232 -7.06 17.89 -13.87
C ALA A 232 -5.63 17.87 -13.32
N ALA A 233 -4.72 18.58 -14.00
CA ALA A 233 -3.37 18.79 -13.54
C ALA A 233 -3.44 19.54 -12.20
N LEU A 234 -3.32 18.81 -11.10
CA LEU A 234 -2.99 19.40 -9.82
C LEU A 234 -1.46 19.50 -9.79
N SER A 235 -0.98 20.76 -9.91
CA SER A 235 0.41 21.11 -9.67
C SER A 235 0.84 20.48 -8.34
N ALA A 236 2.02 19.85 -8.35
CA ALA A 236 2.73 19.33 -7.19
C ALA A 236 3.06 20.48 -6.21
N ARG A 237 2.08 20.88 -5.41
CA ARG A 237 2.16 21.83 -4.30
C ARG A 237 1.53 21.25 -3.04
N ALA A 238 1.67 19.96 -2.84
CA ALA A 238 1.31 19.33 -1.58
C ALA A 238 2.60 18.86 -0.91
N ALA A 239 2.93 19.56 0.16
CA ALA A 239 4.01 19.32 1.09
C ALA A 239 5.42 19.40 0.47
N GLY A 240 6.23 20.33 0.95
CA GLY A 240 7.67 20.47 0.66
C GLY A 240 8.48 19.24 1.10
N LEU A 241 8.21 18.13 0.47
CA LEU A 241 9.00 16.91 0.53
C LEU A 241 9.96 17.01 -0.66
N GLY A 242 11.18 17.50 -0.40
CA GLY A 242 12.26 17.41 -1.36
C GLY A 242 12.42 15.93 -1.77
N ALA A 243 12.62 15.71 -3.06
CA ALA A 243 13.02 14.40 -3.55
C ALA A 243 14.25 13.92 -2.76
N PRO A 244 14.32 12.66 -2.32
CA PRO A 244 15.52 12.13 -1.71
C PRO A 244 16.67 12.23 -2.70
N LYS A 245 17.85 12.64 -2.21
CA LYS A 245 19.08 12.57 -3.01
C LYS A 245 19.29 11.12 -3.45
N PRO A 246 19.71 10.88 -4.72
CA PRO A 246 20.11 9.55 -5.13
C PRO A 246 21.25 9.09 -4.21
N LEU A 247 21.20 7.84 -3.79
CA LEU A 247 22.29 7.16 -3.10
C LEU A 247 23.50 7.15 -4.08
N ASN A 248 24.60 7.75 -3.68
CA ASN A 248 25.86 7.68 -4.43
C ASN A 248 26.51 6.32 -4.27
#